data_cab5b85db555ffedc4b0b69bef0e0709
#
_entry.id   cab5b85db555ffedc4b0b69bef0e0709
#
_cell.length_a   1.000
_cell.length_b   1.000
_cell.length_c   1.000
_cell.angle_alpha   90.00
_cell.angle_beta   90.00
_cell.angle_gamma   90.00
#
_symmetry.space_group_name_H-M   'P 1'
#
loop_
_entity.id
_entity.type
_entity.pdbx_description
1 polymer ?
#
loop_
_entity_poly.entity_id
_entity_poly.type
_entity_poly.pdbx_seq_one_letter_code
_entity_poly.pdbx_strand_id
1 'polypeptide(L)'
;AEWLSIAYGDLGVRVSVLCPQAVRTAMLKGREDGVASVDGVLEPEQLADTVIETMDREAFLILPHPKVLDYLRHKTADYDRWLAGMRKLRGAHVQRP
;
A
#
# COMPACT_ATOMS: atom_id res chain seq x y z
N ALA A 1 -5.00 -9.61 -9.13
CA ALA A 1 -3.65 -9.43 -9.69
C ALA A 1 -2.79 -10.68 -9.56
N GLU A 2 -2.76 -11.30 -8.40
CA GLU A 2 -2.00 -12.55 -8.19
C GLU A 2 -2.49 -13.66 -9.12
N TRP A 3 -3.81 -13.84 -9.23
CA TRP A 3 -4.38 -14.85 -10.12
C TRP A 3 -3.94 -14.62 -11.57
N LEU A 4 -4.00 -13.40 -12.07
CA LEU A 4 -3.55 -13.08 -13.43
C LEU A 4 -2.06 -13.39 -13.63
N SER A 5 -1.24 -13.06 -12.64
CA SER A 5 0.19 -13.35 -12.69
C SER A 5 0.46 -14.85 -12.72
N ILE A 6 -0.26 -15.62 -11.92
CA ILE A 6 -0.14 -17.08 -11.87
C ILE A 6 -0.63 -17.72 -13.18
N ALA A 7 -1.80 -17.29 -13.67
CA ALA A 7 -2.42 -17.90 -14.83
C ALA A 7 -1.69 -17.61 -16.15
N TYR A 8 -1.12 -16.42 -16.29
CA TYR A 8 -0.60 -15.93 -17.57
C TYR A 8 0.89 -15.53 -17.55
N GLY A 9 1.55 -15.63 -16.40
CA GLY A 9 2.95 -15.23 -16.26
C GLY A 9 3.88 -15.98 -17.21
N ASP A 10 3.70 -17.29 -17.35
CA ASP A 10 4.50 -18.12 -18.24
C ASP A 10 4.21 -17.86 -19.73
N LEU A 11 3.11 -17.18 -20.03
CA LEU A 11 2.77 -16.75 -21.38
C LEU A 11 3.31 -15.36 -21.74
N GLY A 12 4.15 -14.79 -20.86
CA GLY A 12 4.78 -13.50 -21.10
C GLY A 12 4.00 -12.29 -20.62
N VAL A 13 2.88 -12.49 -19.90
CA VAL A 13 2.11 -11.40 -19.30
C VAL A 13 2.75 -10.99 -17.98
N ARG A 14 3.13 -9.74 -17.84
CA ARG A 14 3.66 -9.17 -16.61
C ARG A 14 2.56 -8.40 -15.89
N VAL A 15 2.40 -8.67 -14.61
CA VAL A 15 1.34 -8.08 -13.77
C VAL A 15 2.00 -7.39 -12.59
N SER A 16 1.54 -6.19 -12.29
CA SER A 16 1.97 -5.46 -11.09
C SER A 16 0.75 -4.94 -10.36
N VAL A 17 0.86 -4.82 -9.03
CA VAL A 17 -0.18 -4.23 -8.19
C VAL A 17 0.37 -3.05 -7.42
N LEU A 18 -0.33 -1.92 -7.51
CA LEU A 18 0.00 -0.70 -6.79
C LEU A 18 -0.60 -0.72 -5.39
N CYS A 19 0.25 -0.55 -4.38
CA CYS A 19 -0.15 -0.57 -2.97
C CYS A 19 0.20 0.77 -2.30
N PRO A 20 -0.55 1.87 -2.58
CA PRO A 20 -0.24 3.18 -2.02
C PRO A 20 -0.84 3.36 -0.62
N GLN A 21 -0.24 4.27 0.13
CA GLN A 21 -0.88 4.95 1.26
C GLN A 21 -1.41 6.30 0.78
N ALA A 22 -1.31 7.36 1.59
CA ALA A 22 -1.84 8.66 1.23
C ALA A 22 -1.07 9.32 0.08
N VAL A 23 -1.80 9.84 -0.90
CA VAL A 23 -1.28 10.62 -2.02
C VAL A 23 -2.02 11.94 -2.06
N ARG A 24 -1.32 13.04 -2.32
CA ARG A 24 -1.90 14.38 -2.34
C ARG A 24 -2.80 14.55 -3.56
N THR A 25 -4.08 14.30 -3.36
CA THR A 25 -5.15 14.38 -4.38
C THR A 25 -6.37 15.04 -3.77
N ALA A 26 -7.37 15.34 -4.58
CA ALA A 26 -8.64 15.87 -4.10
C ALA A 26 -9.33 14.95 -3.09
N MET A 27 -9.16 13.65 -3.24
CA MET A 27 -9.73 12.65 -2.32
C MET A 27 -9.15 12.77 -0.90
N LEU A 28 -7.88 13.17 -0.77
CA LEU A 28 -7.20 13.31 0.52
C LEU A 28 -7.55 14.62 1.22
N LYS A 29 -8.04 15.62 0.52
CA LYS A 29 -8.28 16.97 1.05
C LYS A 29 -9.15 16.91 2.32
N GLY A 30 -8.63 17.46 3.43
CA GLY A 30 -9.27 17.43 4.74
C GLY A 30 -9.08 16.12 5.52
N ARG A 31 -8.26 15.17 5.01
CA ARG A 31 -8.01 13.87 5.65
C ARG A 31 -6.53 13.57 5.79
N GLU A 32 -5.67 14.60 5.79
CA GLU A 32 -4.22 14.46 5.77
C GLU A 32 -3.66 13.82 7.04
N ASP A 33 -4.37 13.90 8.14
CA ASP A 33 -4.01 13.32 9.44
C ASP A 33 -4.73 12.01 9.76
N GLY A 34 -5.38 11.39 8.77
CA GLY A 34 -6.01 10.08 8.90
C GLY A 34 -5.00 8.91 8.93
N VAL A 35 -5.52 7.69 9.14
CA VAL A 35 -4.71 6.46 9.20
C VAL A 35 -3.84 6.27 7.96
N ALA A 36 -4.38 6.58 6.77
CA ALA A 36 -3.64 6.41 5.52
C ALA A 36 -2.42 7.35 5.41
N SER A 37 -2.35 8.41 6.21
CA SER A 37 -1.26 9.39 6.17
C SER A 37 -0.15 9.13 7.20
N VAL A 38 -0.23 8.03 7.96
CA VAL A 38 0.74 7.69 9.03
C VAL A 38 2.17 7.63 8.49
N ASP A 39 2.37 7.15 7.28
CA ASP A 39 3.68 7.01 6.64
C ASP A 39 4.05 8.19 5.74
N GLY A 40 3.34 9.29 5.87
CA GLY A 40 3.53 10.48 5.06
C GLY A 40 2.62 10.52 3.83
N VAL A 41 2.57 11.70 3.21
CA VAL A 41 1.76 11.96 2.02
C VAL A 41 2.69 12.16 0.84
N LEU A 42 2.53 11.35 -0.21
CA LEU A 42 3.30 11.47 -1.45
C LEU A 42 2.64 12.43 -2.43
N GLU A 43 3.49 13.10 -3.23
CA GLU A 43 2.99 13.83 -4.39
C GLU A 43 2.67 12.85 -5.53
N PRO A 44 1.66 13.15 -6.38
CA PRO A 44 1.29 12.26 -7.50
C PRO A 44 2.45 11.92 -8.44
N GLU A 45 3.36 12.86 -8.66
CA GLU A 45 4.53 12.68 -9.52
C GLU A 45 5.49 11.64 -8.96
N GLN A 46 5.71 11.65 -7.66
CA GLN A 46 6.55 10.65 -6.98
C GLN A 46 5.95 9.25 -7.08
N LEU A 47 4.62 9.16 -6.94
CA LEU A 47 3.90 7.91 -7.12
C LEU A 47 4.07 7.38 -8.55
N ALA A 48 3.86 8.24 -9.55
CA ALA A 48 3.98 7.87 -10.95
C ALA A 48 5.39 7.37 -11.30
N ASP A 49 6.43 8.04 -10.80
CA ASP A 49 7.81 7.63 -11.00
C ASP A 49 8.08 6.23 -10.43
N THR A 50 7.60 5.96 -9.24
CA THR A 50 7.73 4.64 -8.60
C THR A 50 7.01 3.56 -9.41
N VAL A 51 5.84 3.84 -9.94
CA VAL A 51 5.09 2.92 -10.80
C VAL A 51 5.91 2.55 -12.04
N ILE A 52 6.44 3.55 -12.75
CA ILE A 52 7.22 3.34 -13.97
C ILE A 52 8.49 2.53 -13.67
N GLU A 53 9.25 2.90 -12.66
CA GLU A 53 10.48 2.18 -12.27
C GLU A 53 10.20 0.72 -11.92
N THR A 54 9.14 0.48 -11.17
CA THR A 54 8.79 -0.87 -10.73
C THR A 54 8.29 -1.72 -11.89
N MET A 55 7.51 -1.14 -12.80
CA MET A 55 7.06 -1.83 -14.02
C MET A 55 8.24 -2.15 -14.96
N ASP A 56 9.22 -1.26 -15.07
CA ASP A 56 10.43 -1.52 -15.85
C ASP A 56 11.22 -2.72 -15.34
N ARG A 57 11.19 -2.97 -14.03
CA ARG A 57 11.81 -4.14 -13.41
C ARG A 57 10.92 -5.38 -13.45
N GLU A 58 9.70 -5.26 -13.96
CA GLU A 58 8.69 -6.33 -14.00
C GLU A 58 8.39 -6.93 -12.60
N ALA A 59 8.54 -6.11 -11.53
CA ALA A 59 8.23 -6.54 -10.17
C ALA A 59 6.72 -6.52 -9.92
N PHE A 60 6.25 -7.46 -9.13
CA PHE A 60 4.81 -7.59 -8.84
C PHE A 60 4.30 -6.50 -7.91
N LEU A 61 4.98 -6.23 -6.80
CA LEU A 61 4.55 -5.23 -5.83
C LEU A 61 5.14 -3.86 -6.17
N ILE A 62 4.26 -2.88 -6.38
CA ILE A 62 4.65 -1.47 -6.52
C ILE A 62 4.41 -0.80 -5.17
N LEU A 63 5.49 -0.44 -4.48
CA LEU A 63 5.48 0.03 -3.09
C LEU A 63 6.02 1.46 -3.02
N PRO A 64 5.19 2.49 -3.29
CA PRO A 64 5.63 3.88 -3.16
C PRO A 64 5.87 4.28 -1.71
N HIS A 65 5.22 3.59 -0.76
CA HIS A 65 5.47 3.72 0.67
C HIS A 65 6.16 2.43 1.14
N PRO A 66 7.49 2.41 1.32
CA PRO A 66 8.25 1.17 1.58
C PRO A 66 7.81 0.39 2.82
N LYS A 67 7.29 1.08 3.83
CA LYS A 67 6.80 0.44 5.07
C LYS A 67 5.65 -0.53 4.86
N VAL A 68 4.93 -0.43 3.74
CA VAL A 68 3.82 -1.34 3.43
C VAL A 68 4.28 -2.80 3.38
N LEU A 69 5.49 -3.07 2.89
CA LEU A 69 6.04 -4.43 2.89
C LEU A 69 6.27 -4.94 4.32
N ASP A 70 6.76 -4.11 5.21
CA ASP A 70 6.94 -4.46 6.61
C ASP A 70 5.60 -4.76 7.29
N TYR A 71 4.57 -4.00 6.99
CA TYR A 71 3.22 -4.25 7.51
C TYR A 71 2.68 -5.60 7.02
N LEU A 72 2.89 -5.94 5.75
CA LEU A 72 2.49 -7.23 5.21
C LEU A 72 3.20 -8.38 5.92
N ARG A 73 4.51 -8.25 6.17
CA ARG A 73 5.30 -9.24 6.89
C ARG A 73 4.83 -9.42 8.33
N HIS A 74 4.57 -8.32 9.05
CA HIS A 74 4.02 -8.35 10.41
C HIS A 74 2.66 -9.00 10.46
N LYS A 75 1.79 -8.67 9.51
CA LYS A 75 0.44 -9.24 9.40
C LYS A 75 0.48 -10.76 9.30
N THR A 76 1.32 -11.29 8.42
CA THR A 76 1.39 -12.73 8.14
C THR A 76 2.18 -13.50 9.21
N ALA A 77 3.07 -12.83 9.94
CA ALA A 77 3.85 -13.47 11.01
C ALA A 77 2.98 -13.81 12.23
N ASP A 78 2.03 -12.95 12.61
CA ASP A 78 1.12 -13.15 13.73
C ASP A 78 -0.15 -12.32 13.50
N TYR A 79 -1.17 -12.95 12.95
CA TYR A 79 -2.40 -12.26 12.56
C TYR A 79 -3.14 -11.65 13.73
N ASP A 80 -3.25 -12.36 14.84
CA ASP A 80 -3.99 -11.87 16.02
C ASP A 80 -3.31 -10.65 16.62
N ARG A 81 -1.98 -10.67 16.68
CA ARG A 81 -1.19 -9.52 17.13
C ARG A 81 -1.36 -8.32 16.20
N TRP A 82 -1.32 -8.56 14.90
CA TRP A 82 -1.54 -7.51 13.91
C TRP A 82 -2.93 -6.89 14.05
N LEU A 83 -3.98 -7.71 14.19
CA LEU A 83 -5.35 -7.24 14.39
C LEU A 83 -5.49 -6.39 15.65
N ALA A 84 -4.84 -6.81 16.75
CA ALA A 84 -4.82 -6.03 17.99
C ALA A 84 -4.16 -4.66 17.77
N GLY A 85 -3.05 -4.61 17.06
CA GLY A 85 -2.37 -3.37 16.68
C GLY A 85 -3.25 -2.46 15.82
N MET A 86 -3.97 -3.02 14.87
CA MET A 86 -4.87 -2.28 14.00
C MET A 86 -6.06 -1.69 14.77
N ARG A 87 -6.60 -2.42 15.74
CA ARG A 87 -7.65 -1.87 16.64
C ARG A 87 -7.14 -0.67 17.42
N LYS A 88 -5.91 -0.76 17.93
CA LYS A 88 -5.28 0.33 18.69
C LYS A 88 -5.05 1.55 17.80
N LEU A 89 -4.54 1.34 16.59
CA LEU A 89 -4.33 2.41 15.61
C LEU A 89 -5.64 3.11 15.24
N ARG A 90 -6.68 2.34 14.98
CA ARG A 90 -8.02 2.88 14.70
C ARG A 90 -8.53 3.74 15.86
N GLY A 91 -8.37 3.28 17.07
CA GLY A 91 -8.79 4.02 18.27
C GLY A 91 -8.10 5.37 18.45
N ALA A 92 -6.87 5.51 17.92
CA ALA A 92 -6.12 6.77 17.97
C ALA A 92 -6.55 7.78 16.87
N HIS A 93 -7.16 7.31 15.78
CA HIS A 93 -7.46 8.16 14.59
C HIS A 93 -8.94 8.28 14.27
N VAL A 94 -9.79 7.47 14.89
CA VAL A 94 -11.23 7.45 14.62
C VAL A 94 -11.99 7.61 15.92
N GLN A 95 -12.90 8.59 15.96
CA GLN A 95 -13.81 8.71 17.08
C GLN A 95 -14.77 7.51 17.08
N ARG A 96 -14.95 6.90 18.23
CA ARG A 96 -15.94 5.83 18.38
C ARG A 96 -17.35 6.40 18.23
N PRO A 97 -18.25 5.69 17.55
CA PRO A 97 -19.64 6.07 17.50
C PRO A 97 -20.28 6.07 18.89
#